data_d7e629fb5991fc8b3d06d6a75807f001
#
_entry.id   d7e629fb5991fc8b3d06d6a75807f001
#
_cell.length_a   1.000
_cell.length_b   1.000
_cell.length_c   1.000
_cell.angle_alpha   90.00
_cell.angle_beta   90.00
_cell.angle_gamma   90.00
#
_symmetry.space_group_name_H-M   'P 1'
#
loop_
_entity.id
_entity.type
_entity.pdbx_description
1 polymer ?
#
loop_
_entity_poly.entity_id
_entity_poly.type
_entity_poly.pdbx_seq_one_letter_code
_entity_poly.pdbx_strand_id
1 'polypeptide(L)'
;MKLSFGGRTMGGWIKGGWLALPVLALLLSGASADALAQRFSDRDTLAPVYPTPETVVDQMLTIAQVRPGEMVYDLGCGDGRIVIAAAQKFKARAVGIEIRRDIYERTLGTVASLGLSDQVKIVHGNALTWDLSPADVVTLYLLTSSNERLKPILLKDLKPNARVVSHDFEIRGWKPVAVNKMVVGGRPHTIYLYRIAAK
;
A
#
# COMPACT_ATOMS: atom_id res chain seq x y z
N MET A 1 -59.68 64.26 27.00
CA MET A 1 -60.09 63.99 28.40
C MET A 1 -58.99 63.19 28.99
N LYS A 2 -57.93 63.86 29.60
CA LYS A 2 -57.64 63.88 31.04
C LYS A 2 -57.65 62.46 31.63
N LEU A 3 -56.69 61.93 32.30
CA LEU A 3 -55.68 62.33 33.27
C LEU A 3 -54.68 61.15 33.44
N SER A 4 -53.36 61.17 33.52
CA SER A 4 -52.50 61.76 34.56
C SER A 4 -52.15 60.82 35.71
N PHE A 5 -50.80 60.76 35.98
CA PHE A 5 -50.08 60.46 37.21
C PHE A 5 -49.95 58.99 37.63
N GLY A 6 -48.84 58.56 38.03
CA GLY A 6 -47.60 58.94 38.75
C GLY A 6 -46.79 57.68 38.93
N GLY A 7 -45.57 57.65 38.91
CA GLY A 7 -44.58 58.16 39.80
C GLY A 7 -44.16 57.17 40.88
N ARG A 8 -42.96 56.61 40.80
CA ARG A 8 -41.91 56.61 41.85
C ARG A 8 -40.94 55.47 41.67
N THR A 9 -39.76 55.79 41.38
CA THR A 9 -38.40 55.49 41.86
C THR A 9 -38.26 54.41 42.94
N MET A 10 -37.22 53.64 42.77
CA MET A 10 -36.11 53.15 43.59
C MET A 10 -35.83 51.69 43.20
N GLY A 11 -34.71 51.26 42.75
CA GLY A 11 -33.41 51.30 43.34
C GLY A 11 -33.00 49.87 43.60
N GLY A 12 -32.07 49.34 42.90
CA GLY A 12 -31.58 48.00 43.15
C GLY A 12 -30.47 47.58 42.17
N TRP A 13 -29.28 48.00 42.47
CA TRP A 13 -28.06 47.51 41.83
C TRP A 13 -27.86 46.04 42.21
N ILE A 14 -27.96 45.13 41.24
CA ILE A 14 -27.42 43.79 41.40
C ILE A 14 -26.30 43.66 40.39
N LYS A 15 -25.08 43.70 40.88
CA LYS A 15 -23.90 43.28 40.15
C LYS A 15 -23.97 41.77 39.94
N GLY A 16 -24.45 41.34 38.81
CA GLY A 16 -24.33 39.98 38.36
C GLY A 16 -23.08 39.82 37.52
N GLY A 17 -22.01 39.29 38.14
CA GLY A 17 -20.80 38.97 37.42
C GLY A 17 -21.09 37.88 36.36
N TRP A 18 -20.80 38.19 35.13
CA TRP A 18 -20.75 37.22 34.07
C TRP A 18 -19.50 36.38 34.26
N LEU A 19 -19.69 35.19 34.82
CA LEU A 19 -18.70 34.13 34.76
C LEU A 19 -18.57 33.70 33.28
N ALA A 20 -17.58 34.27 32.63
CA ALA A 20 -17.13 33.76 31.34
C ALA A 20 -16.57 32.33 31.55
N LEU A 21 -17.35 31.32 31.22
CA LEU A 21 -16.84 29.97 31.08
C LEU A 21 -15.84 29.96 29.93
N PRO A 22 -14.63 29.47 30.14
CA PRO A 22 -13.72 29.27 29.02
C PRO A 22 -14.29 28.17 28.16
N VAL A 23 -14.67 28.51 26.96
CA VAL A 23 -14.93 27.53 25.89
C VAL A 23 -13.59 26.84 25.66
N LEU A 24 -13.46 25.64 26.26
CA LEU A 24 -12.36 24.74 25.98
C LEU A 24 -12.54 24.26 24.53
N ALA A 25 -11.94 25.01 23.60
CA ALA A 25 -11.83 24.58 22.22
C ALA A 25 -10.99 23.30 22.22
N LEU A 26 -11.67 22.15 22.13
CA LEU A 26 -11.05 20.87 21.78
C LEU A 26 -10.43 21.06 20.39
N LEU A 27 -9.16 21.38 20.36
CA LEU A 27 -8.33 21.24 19.17
C LEU A 27 -8.27 19.74 18.86
N LEU A 28 -9.23 19.27 18.08
CA LEU A 28 -9.07 18.06 17.29
C LEU A 28 -7.88 18.33 16.38
N SER A 29 -6.71 17.96 16.83
CA SER A 29 -5.51 17.89 16.02
C SER A 29 -5.76 16.81 14.96
N GLY A 30 -6.44 17.21 13.89
CA GLY A 30 -6.44 16.48 12.65
C GLY A 30 -4.98 16.35 12.24
N ALA A 31 -4.45 15.15 12.30
CA ALA A 31 -3.14 14.89 11.72
C ALA A 31 -3.20 15.36 10.26
N SER A 32 -2.45 16.42 9.95
CA SER A 32 -2.40 16.94 8.58
C SER A 32 -1.96 15.83 7.62
N ALA A 33 -2.38 15.91 6.37
CA ALA A 33 -1.94 14.97 5.33
C ALA A 33 -0.40 14.86 5.29
N ASP A 34 0.30 15.93 5.66
CA ASP A 34 1.77 15.96 5.80
C ASP A 34 2.28 15.07 6.94
N ALA A 35 1.56 14.98 8.06
CA ALA A 35 1.94 14.11 9.18
C ALA A 35 1.74 12.62 8.83
N LEU A 36 0.80 12.29 7.95
CA LEU A 36 0.65 10.95 7.36
C LEU A 36 1.74 10.68 6.30
N ALA A 37 2.08 11.66 5.48
CA ALA A 37 3.16 11.55 4.49
C ALA A 37 4.54 11.36 5.17
N GLN A 38 4.79 12.01 6.31
CA GLN A 38 5.99 11.82 7.10
C GLN A 38 6.09 10.46 7.79
N ARG A 39 5.01 9.68 7.89
CA ARG A 39 5.07 8.30 8.42
C ARG A 39 5.83 7.34 7.49
N PHE A 40 5.95 7.67 6.23
CA PHE A 40 6.71 6.88 5.25
C PHE A 40 8.03 7.63 4.96
N SER A 41 9.02 7.43 5.83
CA SER A 41 10.35 8.00 5.65
C SER A 41 11.09 7.28 4.51
N ASP A 42 12.14 7.89 3.95
CA ASP A 42 13.04 7.25 2.98
C ASP A 42 13.62 5.91 3.47
N ARG A 43 13.65 5.71 4.80
CA ARG A 43 14.06 4.43 5.43
C ARG A 43 13.09 3.28 5.13
N ASP A 44 11.85 3.57 4.80
CA ASP A 44 10.82 2.58 4.47
C ASP A 44 10.74 2.29 2.96
N THR A 45 11.42 3.09 2.14
CA THR A 45 11.55 2.84 0.70
C THR A 45 12.41 1.60 0.49
N LEU A 46 11.84 0.56 -0.14
CA LEU A 46 12.47 -0.75 -0.32
C LEU A 46 13.34 -0.83 -1.57
N ALA A 47 13.11 0.02 -2.56
CA ALA A 47 13.91 0.11 -3.78
C ALA A 47 13.67 1.44 -4.51
N PRO A 48 14.62 1.90 -5.34
CA PRO A 48 14.35 2.95 -6.32
C PRO A 48 13.28 2.48 -7.32
N VAL A 49 12.51 3.44 -7.86
CA VAL A 49 11.48 3.13 -8.85
C VAL A 49 12.14 2.76 -10.18
N TYR A 50 12.10 1.49 -10.51
CA TYR A 50 12.59 0.96 -11.77
C TYR A 50 11.58 -0.05 -12.33
N PRO A 51 10.99 0.21 -13.50
CA PRO A 51 9.93 -0.64 -14.02
C PRO A 51 10.47 -1.98 -14.55
N THR A 52 9.87 -3.10 -14.17
CA THR A 52 10.14 -4.42 -14.73
C THR A 52 9.71 -4.46 -16.21
N PRO A 53 10.54 -4.89 -17.18
CA PRO A 53 10.10 -5.06 -18.56
C PRO A 53 8.87 -5.99 -18.68
N GLU A 54 7.95 -5.70 -19.60
CA GLU A 54 6.69 -6.48 -19.70
C GLU A 54 6.91 -7.97 -19.97
N THR A 55 7.89 -8.31 -20.80
CA THR A 55 8.25 -9.72 -21.06
C THR A 55 8.77 -10.41 -19.81
N VAL A 56 9.45 -9.68 -18.91
CA VAL A 56 9.89 -10.21 -17.61
C VAL A 56 8.68 -10.39 -16.68
N VAL A 57 7.74 -9.42 -16.67
CA VAL A 57 6.48 -9.53 -15.93
C VAL A 57 5.72 -10.80 -16.33
N ASP A 58 5.54 -11.02 -17.65
CA ASP A 58 4.86 -12.18 -18.17
C ASP A 58 5.56 -13.48 -17.73
N GLN A 59 6.89 -13.48 -17.77
CA GLN A 59 7.68 -14.65 -17.34
C GLN A 59 7.60 -14.87 -15.82
N MET A 60 7.58 -13.82 -15.01
CA MET A 60 7.40 -13.93 -13.55
C MET A 60 6.08 -14.59 -13.20
N LEU A 61 4.99 -14.16 -13.82
CA LEU A 61 3.65 -14.73 -13.59
C LEU A 61 3.52 -16.15 -14.15
N THR A 62 4.16 -16.43 -15.28
CA THR A 62 4.18 -17.77 -15.89
C THR A 62 4.95 -18.77 -15.03
N ILE A 63 6.17 -18.45 -14.59
CA ILE A 63 6.99 -19.36 -13.75
C ILE A 63 6.32 -19.60 -12.38
N ALA A 64 5.62 -18.59 -11.87
CA ALA A 64 4.79 -18.72 -10.68
C ALA A 64 3.55 -19.60 -10.92
N GLN A 65 3.23 -19.93 -12.17
CA GLN A 65 2.02 -20.67 -12.52
C GLN A 65 0.77 -20.02 -11.93
N VAL A 66 0.64 -18.71 -12.12
CA VAL A 66 -0.53 -17.96 -11.64
C VAL A 66 -1.79 -18.49 -12.33
N ARG A 67 -2.84 -18.73 -11.54
CA ARG A 67 -4.10 -19.30 -12.00
C ARG A 67 -5.25 -18.31 -11.88
N PRO A 68 -6.31 -18.46 -12.67
CA PRO A 68 -7.51 -17.66 -12.52
C PRO A 68 -8.06 -17.71 -11.10
N GLY A 69 -8.39 -16.53 -10.57
CA GLY A 69 -8.95 -16.35 -9.21
C GLY A 69 -7.95 -16.36 -8.06
N GLU A 70 -6.68 -16.72 -8.30
CA GLU A 70 -5.63 -16.60 -7.28
C GLU A 70 -5.37 -15.14 -6.92
N MET A 71 -4.83 -14.93 -5.73
CA MET A 71 -4.49 -13.61 -5.18
C MET A 71 -3.00 -13.34 -5.34
N VAL A 72 -2.66 -12.38 -6.21
CA VAL A 72 -1.28 -11.90 -6.44
C VAL A 72 -1.05 -10.63 -5.65
N TYR A 73 0.04 -10.57 -4.87
CA TYR A 73 0.49 -9.38 -4.16
C TYR A 73 1.80 -8.88 -4.77
N ASP A 74 1.87 -7.60 -5.14
CA ASP A 74 3.08 -6.96 -5.64
C ASP A 74 3.58 -5.92 -4.63
N LEU A 75 4.76 -6.16 -4.07
CA LEU A 75 5.32 -5.34 -3.00
C LEU A 75 6.23 -4.26 -3.57
N GLY A 76 5.78 -3.00 -3.51
CA GLY A 76 6.38 -1.88 -4.23
C GLY A 76 5.91 -1.88 -5.69
N CYS A 77 4.60 -1.88 -5.90
CA CYS A 77 4.01 -2.15 -7.19
C CYS A 77 4.29 -1.09 -8.28
N GLY A 78 4.82 0.07 -7.90
CA GLY A 78 5.16 1.12 -8.85
C GLY A 78 3.97 1.52 -9.73
N ASP A 79 4.14 1.43 -11.04
CA ASP A 79 3.09 1.74 -12.03
C ASP A 79 2.01 0.65 -12.18
N GLY A 80 2.08 -0.39 -11.38
CA GLY A 80 1.07 -1.45 -11.32
C GLY A 80 1.12 -2.48 -12.45
N ARG A 81 2.16 -2.45 -13.31
CA ARG A 81 2.23 -3.34 -14.48
C ARG A 81 2.10 -4.83 -14.15
N ILE A 82 2.65 -5.29 -13.02
CA ILE A 82 2.57 -6.69 -12.60
C ILE A 82 1.14 -7.04 -12.19
N VAL A 83 0.50 -6.25 -11.35
CA VAL A 83 -0.88 -6.49 -10.92
C VAL A 83 -1.88 -6.36 -12.06
N ILE A 84 -1.65 -5.42 -12.99
CA ILE A 84 -2.47 -5.26 -14.21
C ILE A 84 -2.33 -6.51 -15.10
N ALA A 85 -1.09 -6.96 -15.36
CA ALA A 85 -0.84 -8.17 -16.14
C ALA A 85 -1.44 -9.42 -15.49
N ALA A 86 -1.35 -9.56 -14.16
CA ALA A 86 -1.96 -10.66 -13.41
C ALA A 86 -3.48 -10.71 -13.64
N ALA A 87 -4.17 -9.58 -13.59
CA ALA A 87 -5.60 -9.51 -13.83
C ALA A 87 -5.96 -9.75 -15.31
N GLN A 88 -5.30 -9.05 -16.23
CA GLN A 88 -5.66 -9.07 -17.65
C GLN A 88 -5.33 -10.41 -18.31
N LYS A 89 -4.09 -10.90 -18.10
CA LYS A 89 -3.56 -12.07 -18.81
C LYS A 89 -3.83 -13.38 -18.08
N PHE A 90 -3.78 -13.37 -16.74
CA PHE A 90 -3.90 -14.59 -15.93
C PHE A 90 -5.25 -14.73 -15.22
N LYS A 91 -6.14 -13.72 -15.34
CA LYS A 91 -7.46 -13.69 -14.69
C LYS A 91 -7.37 -13.86 -13.16
N ALA A 92 -6.26 -13.44 -12.57
CA ALA A 92 -6.04 -13.40 -11.14
C ALA A 92 -6.66 -12.15 -10.53
N ARG A 93 -6.86 -12.16 -9.21
CA ARG A 93 -7.09 -10.96 -8.41
C ARG A 93 -5.73 -10.45 -7.94
N ALA A 94 -5.56 -9.13 -7.83
CA ALA A 94 -4.26 -8.61 -7.47
C ALA A 94 -4.33 -7.43 -6.49
N VAL A 95 -3.32 -7.31 -5.65
CA VAL A 95 -3.11 -6.20 -4.73
C VAL A 95 -1.71 -5.65 -4.94
N GLY A 96 -1.62 -4.39 -5.32
CA GLY A 96 -0.36 -3.65 -5.39
C GLY A 96 -0.20 -2.78 -4.15
N ILE A 97 0.94 -2.89 -3.46
CA ILE A 97 1.25 -2.06 -2.30
C ILE A 97 2.33 -1.07 -2.72
N GLU A 98 2.03 0.23 -2.60
CA GLU A 98 2.95 1.31 -2.97
C GLU A 98 3.05 2.32 -1.83
N ILE A 99 4.30 2.63 -1.43
CA ILE A 99 4.55 3.54 -0.33
C ILE A 99 4.55 5.01 -0.77
N ARG A 100 4.92 5.27 -2.00
CA ARG A 100 4.94 6.61 -2.56
C ARG A 100 3.56 7.04 -3.00
N ARG A 101 3.05 8.09 -2.37
CA ARG A 101 1.69 8.60 -2.60
C ARG A 101 1.46 9.03 -4.05
N ASP A 102 2.43 9.75 -4.63
CA ASP A 102 2.35 10.23 -6.01
C ASP A 102 2.26 9.10 -7.05
N ILE A 103 2.95 7.97 -6.78
CA ILE A 103 2.89 6.78 -7.63
C ILE A 103 1.57 6.04 -7.39
N TYR A 104 1.19 5.83 -6.13
CA TYR A 104 -0.08 5.21 -5.76
C TYR A 104 -1.27 5.88 -6.47
N GLU A 105 -1.37 7.22 -6.40
CA GLU A 105 -2.50 7.97 -7.01
C GLU A 105 -2.53 7.80 -8.54
N ARG A 106 -1.39 7.87 -9.22
CA ARG A 106 -1.31 7.61 -10.66
C ARG A 106 -1.71 6.18 -11.03
N THR A 107 -1.20 5.22 -10.29
CA THR A 107 -1.45 3.79 -10.54
C THR A 107 -2.91 3.44 -10.29
N LEU A 108 -3.52 4.00 -9.25
CA LEU A 108 -4.94 3.86 -8.97
C LEU A 108 -5.78 4.38 -10.14
N GLY A 109 -5.45 5.57 -10.67
CA GLY A 109 -6.08 6.14 -11.88
C GLY A 109 -5.92 5.25 -13.12
N THR A 110 -4.74 4.66 -13.30
CA THR A 110 -4.48 3.73 -14.42
C THR A 110 -5.36 2.48 -14.31
N VAL A 111 -5.43 1.87 -13.14
CA VAL A 111 -6.28 0.68 -12.90
C VAL A 111 -7.75 0.99 -13.17
N ALA A 112 -8.23 2.15 -12.73
CA ALA A 112 -9.61 2.59 -12.96
C ALA A 112 -9.88 2.82 -14.46
N SER A 113 -8.97 3.48 -15.18
CA SER A 113 -9.12 3.75 -16.61
C SER A 113 -9.14 2.48 -17.47
N LEU A 114 -8.50 1.41 -16.99
CA LEU A 114 -8.51 0.09 -17.63
C LEU A 114 -9.73 -0.76 -17.26
N GLY A 115 -10.63 -0.27 -16.39
CA GLY A 115 -11.81 -1.01 -15.93
C GLY A 115 -11.47 -2.22 -15.05
N LEU A 116 -10.32 -2.18 -14.34
CA LEU A 116 -9.83 -3.31 -13.56
C LEU A 116 -10.07 -3.19 -12.04
N SER A 117 -10.82 -2.18 -11.59
CA SER A 117 -11.02 -1.88 -10.16
C SER A 117 -11.64 -3.03 -9.35
N ASP A 118 -12.38 -3.92 -10.00
CA ASP A 118 -12.97 -5.10 -9.34
C ASP A 118 -11.97 -6.25 -9.13
N GLN A 119 -10.88 -6.26 -9.90
CA GLN A 119 -9.87 -7.32 -9.90
C GLN A 119 -8.55 -6.87 -9.27
N VAL A 120 -8.22 -5.58 -9.38
CA VAL A 120 -6.95 -4.99 -8.93
C VAL A 120 -7.21 -3.92 -7.90
N LYS A 121 -6.62 -4.11 -6.72
CA LYS A 121 -6.62 -3.12 -5.65
C LYS A 121 -5.23 -2.52 -5.50
N ILE A 122 -5.12 -1.18 -5.57
CA ILE A 122 -3.89 -0.48 -5.22
C ILE A 122 -4.03 0.08 -3.81
N VAL A 123 -2.99 -0.07 -3.01
CA VAL A 123 -2.98 0.33 -1.61
C VAL A 123 -1.79 1.28 -1.36
N HIS A 124 -2.08 2.43 -0.77
CA HIS A 124 -1.04 3.30 -0.24
C HIS A 124 -0.59 2.75 1.12
N GLY A 125 0.60 2.15 1.20
CA GLY A 125 1.03 1.48 2.42
C GLY A 125 2.49 1.03 2.41
N ASN A 126 2.93 0.59 3.59
CA ASN A 126 4.25 0.00 3.77
C ASN A 126 4.15 -1.53 3.69
N ALA A 127 4.82 -2.13 2.71
CA ALA A 127 4.83 -3.57 2.50
C ALA A 127 5.38 -4.37 3.70
N LEU A 128 6.21 -3.73 4.55
CA LEU A 128 6.77 -4.36 5.75
C LEU A 128 5.74 -4.54 6.89
N THR A 129 4.59 -3.89 6.81
CA THR A 129 3.55 -3.94 7.84
C THR A 129 2.20 -4.40 7.31
N TRP A 130 2.15 -4.78 6.02
CA TRP A 130 0.92 -5.23 5.38
C TRP A 130 0.67 -6.70 5.63
N ASP A 131 -0.59 -7.10 5.82
CA ASP A 131 -0.98 -8.50 5.95
C ASP A 131 -0.89 -9.21 4.58
N LEU A 132 0.00 -10.19 4.48
CA LEU A 132 0.22 -10.99 3.28
C LEU A 132 -0.48 -12.34 3.33
N SER A 133 -1.23 -12.64 4.39
CA SER A 133 -1.86 -13.96 4.57
C SER A 133 -2.82 -14.38 3.47
N PRO A 134 -3.53 -13.46 2.75
CA PRO A 134 -4.39 -13.85 1.65
C PRO A 134 -3.63 -14.24 0.36
N ALA A 135 -2.33 -13.90 0.25
CA ALA A 135 -1.59 -14.07 -0.99
C ALA A 135 -1.38 -15.54 -1.37
N ASP A 136 -1.62 -15.86 -2.63
CA ASP A 136 -1.20 -17.10 -3.29
C ASP A 136 0.19 -16.93 -3.93
N VAL A 137 0.44 -15.74 -4.45
CA VAL A 137 1.69 -15.35 -5.09
C VAL A 137 2.11 -13.97 -4.61
N VAL A 138 3.38 -13.81 -4.29
CA VAL A 138 4.00 -12.51 -4.00
C VAL A 138 5.07 -12.23 -5.04
N THR A 139 5.06 -11.04 -5.63
CA THR A 139 6.08 -10.57 -6.57
C THR A 139 6.94 -9.47 -5.94
N LEU A 140 8.23 -9.52 -6.24
CA LEU A 140 9.25 -8.63 -5.69
C LEU A 140 10.18 -8.14 -6.82
N TYR A 141 10.39 -6.85 -6.93
CA TYR A 141 11.53 -6.26 -7.64
C TYR A 141 12.20 -5.23 -6.74
N LEU A 142 12.83 -5.74 -5.70
CA LEU A 142 13.38 -4.96 -4.60
C LEU A 142 14.86 -5.33 -4.39
N LEU A 143 15.61 -4.44 -3.73
CA LEU A 143 16.99 -4.72 -3.41
C LEU A 143 17.14 -5.92 -2.47
N THR A 144 18.28 -6.60 -2.51
CA THR A 144 18.59 -7.74 -1.62
C THR A 144 18.39 -7.40 -0.14
N SER A 145 18.80 -6.19 0.29
CA SER A 145 18.60 -5.72 1.68
C SER A 145 17.12 -5.60 2.06
N SER A 146 16.28 -5.24 1.10
CA SER A 146 14.83 -5.13 1.29
C SER A 146 14.18 -6.52 1.36
N ASN A 147 14.64 -7.44 0.53
CA ASN A 147 14.21 -8.84 0.58
C ASN A 147 14.54 -9.46 1.96
N GLU A 148 15.69 -9.14 2.55
CA GLU A 148 16.04 -9.60 3.90
C GLU A 148 15.09 -9.04 4.98
N ARG A 149 14.63 -7.80 4.84
CA ARG A 149 13.64 -7.20 5.76
C ARG A 149 12.25 -7.84 5.61
N LEU A 150 11.87 -8.21 4.39
CA LEU A 150 10.59 -8.86 4.10
C LEU A 150 10.55 -10.33 4.48
N LYS A 151 11.67 -11.01 4.47
CA LYS A 151 11.78 -12.46 4.71
C LYS A 151 11.05 -12.96 5.95
N PRO A 152 11.19 -12.36 7.17
CA PRO A 152 10.45 -12.81 8.34
C PRO A 152 8.92 -12.64 8.18
N ILE A 153 8.46 -11.62 7.46
CA ILE A 153 7.06 -11.34 7.21
C ILE A 153 6.50 -12.39 6.24
N LEU A 154 7.21 -12.64 5.14
CA LEU A 154 6.85 -13.68 4.17
C LEU A 154 6.73 -15.06 4.84
N LEU A 155 7.65 -15.41 5.74
CA LEU A 155 7.61 -16.68 6.47
C LEU A 155 6.46 -16.75 7.48
N LYS A 156 6.14 -15.64 8.11
CA LYS A 156 5.08 -15.56 9.14
C LYS A 156 3.71 -15.63 8.49
N ASP A 157 3.47 -14.79 7.48
CA ASP A 157 2.13 -14.49 6.98
C ASP A 157 1.70 -15.45 5.85
N LEU A 158 2.65 -15.84 4.97
CA LEU A 158 2.26 -16.62 3.81
C LEU A 158 1.85 -18.05 4.18
N LYS A 159 0.79 -18.51 3.51
CA LYS A 159 0.29 -19.87 3.65
C LYS A 159 1.25 -20.89 3.01
N PRO A 160 1.19 -22.16 3.44
CA PRO A 160 1.94 -23.24 2.81
C PRO A 160 1.70 -23.28 1.29
N ASN A 161 2.75 -23.56 0.54
CA ASN A 161 2.75 -23.58 -0.92
C ASN A 161 2.53 -22.22 -1.61
N ALA A 162 2.38 -21.11 -0.89
CA ALA A 162 2.45 -19.80 -1.51
C ALA A 162 3.79 -19.63 -2.25
N ARG A 163 3.75 -18.91 -3.35
CA ARG A 163 4.90 -18.71 -4.24
C ARG A 163 5.41 -17.28 -4.10
N VAL A 164 6.73 -17.15 -4.01
CA VAL A 164 7.39 -15.84 -4.01
C VAL A 164 8.28 -15.77 -5.24
N VAL A 165 8.07 -14.75 -6.07
CA VAL A 165 8.85 -14.51 -7.29
C VAL A 165 9.65 -13.24 -7.13
N SER A 166 10.98 -13.34 -7.23
CA SER A 166 11.87 -12.19 -7.15
C SER A 166 12.58 -11.95 -8.47
N HIS A 167 12.54 -10.72 -8.95
CA HIS A 167 13.22 -10.27 -10.16
C HIS A 167 14.60 -9.71 -9.79
N ASP A 168 15.64 -10.20 -10.43
CA ASP A 168 17.07 -9.87 -10.33
C ASP A 168 17.72 -10.04 -8.95
N PHE A 169 16.97 -9.93 -7.86
CA PHE A 169 17.51 -9.98 -6.50
C PHE A 169 17.04 -11.23 -5.77
N GLU A 170 17.97 -12.11 -5.44
CA GLU A 170 17.68 -13.31 -4.66
C GLU A 170 17.24 -13.00 -3.22
N ILE A 171 16.50 -13.92 -2.61
CA ILE A 171 16.24 -13.93 -1.17
C ILE A 171 17.32 -14.77 -0.52
N ARG A 172 18.28 -14.14 0.14
CA ARG A 172 19.42 -14.84 0.73
C ARG A 172 19.00 -15.93 1.72
N GLY A 173 19.67 -17.07 1.62
CA GLY A 173 19.40 -18.22 2.48
C GLY A 173 18.10 -18.98 2.14
N TRP A 174 17.36 -18.56 1.10
CA TRP A 174 16.30 -19.36 0.51
C TRP A 174 16.81 -20.09 -0.73
N LYS A 175 16.45 -21.36 -0.86
CA LYS A 175 16.75 -22.14 -2.07
C LYS A 175 15.61 -21.94 -3.06
N PRO A 176 15.83 -21.37 -4.24
CA PRO A 176 14.80 -21.23 -5.24
C PRO A 176 14.41 -22.64 -5.78
N VAL A 177 13.12 -22.84 -6.04
CA VAL A 177 12.61 -24.06 -6.67
C VAL A 177 12.74 -24.02 -8.20
N ALA A 178 12.87 -22.81 -8.76
CA ALA A 178 13.22 -22.59 -10.16
C ALA A 178 13.94 -21.24 -10.33
N VAL A 179 14.80 -21.17 -11.34
CA VAL A 179 15.50 -19.95 -11.75
C VAL A 179 15.37 -19.84 -13.28
N ASN A 180 14.91 -18.70 -13.76
CA ASN A 180 14.87 -18.39 -15.19
C ASN A 180 15.78 -17.20 -15.48
N LYS A 181 16.59 -17.29 -16.53
CA LYS A 181 17.47 -16.22 -17.00
C LYS A 181 17.08 -15.85 -18.42
N MET A 182 16.95 -14.55 -18.67
CA MET A 182 16.56 -14.02 -19.97
C MET A 182 17.29 -12.72 -20.27
N VAL A 183 17.32 -12.34 -21.55
CA VAL A 183 17.87 -11.06 -21.99
C VAL A 183 16.76 -10.27 -22.62
N VAL A 184 16.51 -9.04 -22.12
CA VAL A 184 15.49 -8.12 -22.63
C VAL A 184 16.13 -6.76 -22.86
N GLY A 185 16.01 -6.23 -24.07
CA GLY A 185 16.62 -4.94 -24.42
C GLY A 185 18.16 -4.93 -24.23
N GLY A 186 18.83 -6.07 -24.43
CA GLY A 186 20.27 -6.21 -24.26
C GLY A 186 20.72 -6.32 -22.77
N ARG A 187 19.80 -6.33 -21.81
CA ARG A 187 20.12 -6.48 -20.38
C ARG A 187 19.74 -7.87 -19.88
N PRO A 188 20.60 -8.52 -19.11
CA PRO A 188 20.26 -9.79 -18.46
C PRO A 188 19.29 -9.54 -17.31
N HIS A 189 18.32 -10.45 -17.18
CA HIS A 189 17.36 -10.51 -16.07
C HIS A 189 17.33 -11.93 -15.52
N THR A 190 17.19 -12.04 -14.21
CA THR A 190 17.06 -13.32 -13.52
C THR A 190 15.78 -13.34 -12.69
N ILE A 191 14.98 -14.36 -12.85
CA ILE A 191 13.75 -14.56 -12.09
C ILE A 191 13.95 -15.77 -11.17
N TYR A 192 13.77 -15.56 -9.87
CA TYR A 192 13.85 -16.58 -8.84
C TYR A 192 12.45 -16.94 -8.36
N LEU A 193 12.09 -18.21 -8.40
CA LEU A 193 10.86 -18.72 -7.82
C LEU A 193 11.16 -19.47 -6.53
N TYR A 194 10.46 -19.09 -5.47
CA TYR A 194 10.49 -19.76 -4.18
C TYR A 194 9.08 -20.28 -3.83
N ARG A 195 9.05 -21.31 -2.99
CA ARG A 195 7.80 -21.86 -2.46
C ARG A 195 7.90 -21.92 -0.95
N ILE A 196 6.86 -21.43 -0.27
CA ILE A 196 6.76 -21.49 1.18
C ILE A 196 6.55 -22.95 1.59
N ALA A 197 7.41 -23.45 2.48
CA ALA A 197 7.30 -24.81 3.01
C ALA A 197 6.01 -24.97 3.84
N ALA A 198 5.58 -26.21 4.01
CA ALA A 198 4.57 -26.56 5.00
C ALA A 198 5.10 -26.19 6.41
N LYS A 199 4.28 -25.53 7.20
CA LYS A 199 4.58 -25.21 8.60
C LYS A 199 4.39 -26.42 9.48
#